data_7fab83afefa2d7323a1624c9eb012c17
#
_entry.id   7fab83afefa2d7323a1624c9eb012c17
#
_cell.length_a   1.000
_cell.length_b   1.000
_cell.length_c   1.000
_cell.angle_alpha   90.00
_cell.angle_beta   90.00
_cell.angle_gamma   90.00
#
_symmetry.space_group_name_H-M   'P 1'
#
loop_
_entity.id
_entity.type
_entity.pdbx_description
1 polymer ?
#
loop_
_entity_poly.entity_id
_entity_poly.type
_entity_poly.pdbx_seq_one_letter_code
_entity_poly.pdbx_strand_id
1 'polypeptide(L)'
;MSKISFSPEKKDRKKKIRSILQGIFLIIILITTIKALFSFTKYDRFSDEILSPTEETGFIALSYFGVDRDGNNTLISTKNLEAQLEALKNNGYVTIEQQDILDYYTKGKKLPSKSLFLLFEDGRRDTAIFAQKIMEKLNFKGTILTYAGNLISDDPKFLDGEDLLDLAKSTFWELGTNGYRLSYINVFNKESQYLGELDSLEFSKISNTIDREYNHYLMDYIRDEYGVPKETYEEMNNRIDYDYEEMCRIYESEIYKIPSLYALMHANTGKFGTNDKVSSINEKWINELFNMNFNREGFSLNDRDSSIYDLTRIQPQSYWSTNHLLMRIWDDTKSNMSFIVGDEKKAFNFEKISGEAEFVNDKIILTSMPKGRGALKLKTDSKYKNVTVSTILKGNIIGSQGIHLRANDNQSKGIYIQLQNNHINIFDDNNKIYSFNLSEFEENKDKEKFDIKDRRDRLLDVKLYDNKITVVIDDKIVV
;
A
#
# COMPACT_ATOMS: atom_id res chain seq x y z
N MET A 1 0.60 66.22 -32.26
CA MET A 1 1.70 65.83 -31.35
C MET A 1 1.39 66.39 -29.96
N SER A 2 0.91 65.59 -29.03
CA SER A 2 0.68 66.03 -27.65
C SER A 2 2.01 66.13 -26.91
N LYS A 3 2.34 67.38 -26.44
CA LYS A 3 3.51 67.60 -25.60
C LYS A 3 3.38 66.83 -24.30
N ILE A 4 4.20 65.80 -24.10
CA ILE A 4 4.34 65.11 -22.83
C ILE A 4 4.95 66.12 -21.84
N SER A 5 4.12 66.69 -20.95
CA SER A 5 4.62 67.59 -19.91
C SER A 5 5.41 66.80 -18.88
N PHE A 6 6.68 67.09 -18.75
CA PHE A 6 7.54 66.52 -17.71
C PHE A 6 7.18 67.12 -16.35
N SER A 7 6.58 66.30 -15.45
CA SER A 7 6.29 66.71 -14.08
C SER A 7 7.14 65.87 -13.12
N PRO A 8 8.11 66.43 -12.41
CA PRO A 8 8.94 65.74 -11.41
C PRO A 8 8.09 65.07 -10.35
N GLU A 9 7.04 65.70 -9.88
CA GLU A 9 6.14 65.17 -8.86
C GLU A 9 5.40 63.87 -9.30
N LYS A 10 4.97 63.82 -10.56
CA LYS A 10 4.37 62.59 -11.12
C LYS A 10 5.36 61.45 -11.21
N LYS A 11 6.63 61.74 -11.46
CA LYS A 11 7.72 60.75 -11.52
C LYS A 11 8.04 60.21 -10.13
N ASP A 12 8.09 61.06 -9.13
CA ASP A 12 8.35 60.68 -7.75
C ASP A 12 7.18 59.90 -7.15
N ARG A 13 5.95 60.29 -7.46
CA ARG A 13 4.75 59.50 -7.08
C ARG A 13 4.78 58.10 -7.71
N LYS A 14 5.14 57.95 -8.98
CA LYS A 14 5.30 56.67 -9.65
C LYS A 14 6.39 55.82 -9.01
N LYS A 15 7.55 56.43 -8.64
CA LYS A 15 8.62 55.72 -7.91
C LYS A 15 8.15 55.21 -6.56
N LYS A 16 7.47 56.06 -5.76
CA LYS A 16 6.92 55.63 -4.44
C LYS A 16 5.93 54.49 -4.58
N ILE A 17 4.99 54.59 -5.55
CA ILE A 17 4.02 53.52 -5.82
C ILE A 17 4.75 52.23 -6.21
N ARG A 18 5.75 52.30 -7.09
CA ARG A 18 6.55 51.13 -7.49
C ARG A 18 7.29 50.50 -6.30
N SER A 19 7.91 51.32 -5.44
CA SER A 19 8.59 50.84 -4.23
C SER A 19 7.64 50.16 -3.26
N ILE A 20 6.42 50.70 -3.07
CA ILE A 20 5.39 50.10 -2.23
C ILE A 20 4.95 48.75 -2.82
N LEU A 21 4.69 48.68 -4.13
CA LEU A 21 4.30 47.42 -4.79
C LEU A 21 5.42 46.38 -4.72
N GLN A 22 6.67 46.78 -4.87
CA GLN A 22 7.82 45.88 -4.68
C GLN A 22 7.94 45.40 -3.25
N GLY A 23 7.71 46.24 -2.25
CA GLY A 23 7.69 45.88 -0.83
C GLY A 23 6.58 44.86 -0.54
N ILE A 24 5.36 45.09 -1.02
CA ILE A 24 4.24 44.15 -0.87
C ILE A 24 4.57 42.80 -1.52
N PHE A 25 5.14 42.80 -2.72
CA PHE A 25 5.53 41.59 -3.43
C PHE A 25 6.59 40.78 -2.67
N LEU A 26 7.60 41.44 -2.10
CA LEU A 26 8.61 40.79 -1.25
C LEU A 26 8.00 40.20 0.02
N ILE A 27 7.06 40.91 0.64
CA ILE A 27 6.35 40.41 1.82
C ILE A 27 5.51 39.15 1.46
N ILE A 28 4.83 39.15 0.32
CA ILE A 28 4.07 37.99 -0.14
C ILE A 28 5.01 36.81 -0.39
N ILE A 29 6.15 37.04 -1.05
CA ILE A 29 7.16 35.99 -1.26
C ILE A 29 7.66 35.46 0.10
N LEU A 30 7.98 36.34 1.04
CA LEU A 30 8.45 35.94 2.36
C LEU A 30 7.40 35.10 3.09
N ILE A 31 6.13 35.52 3.11
CA ILE A 31 5.03 34.78 3.74
C ILE A 31 4.83 33.42 3.05
N THR A 32 4.87 33.36 1.72
CA THR A 32 4.73 32.11 0.99
C THR A 32 5.90 31.18 1.23
N THR A 33 7.12 31.72 1.32
CA THR A 33 8.32 30.94 1.66
C THR A 33 8.25 30.39 3.08
N ILE A 34 7.86 31.23 4.05
CA ILE A 34 7.67 30.78 5.45
C ILE A 34 6.61 29.67 5.52
N LYS A 35 5.46 29.84 4.85
CA LYS A 35 4.41 28.79 4.80
C LYS A 35 4.86 27.53 4.07
N ALA A 36 5.79 27.62 3.13
CA ALA A 36 6.33 26.46 2.42
C ALA A 36 7.38 25.70 3.24
N LEU A 37 8.11 26.42 4.10
CA LEU A 37 9.17 25.84 4.93
C LEU A 37 8.66 25.35 6.29
N PHE A 38 7.62 25.98 6.84
CA PHE A 38 7.10 25.66 8.18
C PHE A 38 5.61 25.32 8.10
N SER A 39 5.26 24.12 8.53
CA SER A 39 3.86 23.78 8.77
C SER A 39 3.42 24.33 10.13
N PHE A 40 2.36 25.14 10.13
CA PHE A 40 1.71 25.65 11.34
C PHE A 40 0.42 24.90 11.66
N THR A 41 0.09 23.87 10.86
CA THR A 41 -1.09 23.06 11.06
C THR A 41 -0.85 22.10 12.22
N LYS A 42 -1.84 21.93 13.08
CA LYS A 42 -1.83 20.95 14.17
C LYS A 42 -2.88 19.90 13.89
N TYR A 43 -2.57 18.68 14.25
CA TYR A 43 -3.54 17.59 14.23
C TYR A 43 -4.65 17.90 15.24
N ASP A 44 -5.89 17.80 14.78
CA ASP A 44 -7.08 17.96 15.58
C ASP A 44 -7.68 16.57 15.84
N ARG A 45 -7.62 16.14 17.10
CA ARG A 45 -8.09 14.82 17.51
C ARG A 45 -9.62 14.76 17.39
N PHE A 46 -10.15 13.60 17.09
CA PHE A 46 -11.59 13.36 17.02
C PHE A 46 -12.29 13.73 18.34
N SER A 47 -13.56 14.19 18.21
CA SER A 47 -14.39 14.50 19.38
C SER A 47 -15.07 13.24 19.95
N ASP A 48 -15.43 13.28 21.24
CA ASP A 48 -16.13 12.17 21.89
C ASP A 48 -17.54 11.90 21.31
N GLU A 49 -18.09 12.84 20.54
CA GLU A 49 -19.40 12.70 19.89
C GLU A 49 -19.45 11.59 18.83
N ILE A 50 -18.28 11.24 18.23
CA ILE A 50 -18.19 10.19 17.21
C ILE A 50 -17.79 8.82 17.79
N LEU A 51 -17.67 8.70 19.11
CA LEU A 51 -17.39 7.43 19.74
C LEU A 51 -18.50 6.40 19.44
N SER A 52 -18.09 5.16 19.23
CA SER A 52 -19.02 4.07 19.02
C SER A 52 -19.99 3.92 20.20
N PRO A 53 -21.26 3.58 19.96
CA PRO A 53 -22.19 3.26 21.03
C PRO A 53 -21.79 2.01 21.82
N THR A 54 -21.00 1.11 21.22
CA THR A 54 -20.51 -0.14 21.83
C THR A 54 -19.02 -0.09 22.11
N GLU A 55 -18.55 -0.88 23.06
CA GLU A 55 -17.12 -1.08 23.36
C GLU A 55 -16.46 -2.11 22.43
N GLU A 56 -17.25 -2.87 21.68
CA GLU A 56 -16.81 -3.96 20.82
C GLU A 56 -16.26 -3.46 19.47
N THR A 57 -16.54 -2.18 19.12
CA THR A 57 -16.04 -1.61 17.86
C THR A 57 -14.52 -1.52 17.89
N GLY A 58 -13.88 -2.25 16.97
CA GLY A 58 -12.45 -2.25 16.80
C GLY A 58 -11.92 -1.11 15.92
N PHE A 59 -10.73 -1.28 15.41
CA PHE A 59 -10.08 -0.35 14.48
C PHE A 59 -9.43 -1.10 13.33
N ILE A 60 -9.33 -0.44 12.19
CA ILE A 60 -8.50 -0.94 11.08
C ILE A 60 -7.08 -0.40 11.20
N ALA A 61 -6.10 -1.23 10.85
CA ALA A 61 -4.70 -0.81 10.76
C ALA A 61 -4.20 -0.95 9.32
N LEU A 62 -3.67 0.15 8.78
CA LEU A 62 -3.03 0.21 7.46
C LEU A 62 -1.56 0.56 7.62
N SER A 63 -0.70 -0.19 6.93
CA SER A 63 0.73 0.03 6.95
C SER A 63 1.28 0.16 5.53
N TYR A 64 1.89 1.28 5.21
CA TYR A 64 2.52 1.53 3.92
C TYR A 64 4.03 1.31 4.02
N PHE A 65 4.62 0.55 3.10
CA PHE A 65 6.09 0.35 3.05
C PHE A 65 6.87 1.64 2.86
N GLY A 66 6.27 2.58 2.15
CA GLY A 66 6.84 3.89 1.95
C GLY A 66 6.17 4.63 0.81
N VAL A 67 6.46 5.92 0.72
CA VAL A 67 5.87 6.85 -0.23
C VAL A 67 6.96 7.45 -1.10
N ASP A 68 6.77 7.38 -2.40
CA ASP A 68 7.62 8.04 -3.40
C ASP A 68 6.76 9.00 -4.23
N ARG A 69 7.36 10.02 -4.81
CA ARG A 69 6.62 11.03 -5.59
C ARG A 69 5.76 10.39 -6.68
N ASP A 70 6.38 9.56 -7.51
CA ASP A 70 5.76 8.95 -8.68
C ASP A 70 5.34 7.50 -8.43
N GLY A 71 5.88 6.90 -7.36
CA GLY A 71 5.71 5.50 -7.01
C GLY A 71 6.59 4.56 -7.82
N ASN A 72 6.71 3.33 -7.34
CA ASN A 72 7.41 2.24 -8.03
C ASN A 72 6.76 0.89 -7.68
N ASN A 73 7.43 -0.22 -7.93
CA ASN A 73 6.89 -1.55 -7.66
C ASN A 73 6.66 -1.83 -6.15
N THR A 74 7.34 -1.10 -5.25
CA THR A 74 7.27 -1.28 -3.80
C THR A 74 6.60 -0.10 -3.11
N LEU A 75 7.01 1.12 -3.48
CA LEU A 75 6.57 2.36 -2.84
C LEU A 75 5.32 2.92 -3.53
N ILE A 76 4.33 3.32 -2.75
CA ILE A 76 3.12 3.95 -3.28
C ILE A 76 3.42 5.38 -3.76
N SER A 77 2.78 5.81 -4.86
CA SER A 77 2.88 7.21 -5.28
C SER A 77 2.12 8.14 -4.33
N THR A 78 2.59 9.39 -4.20
CA THR A 78 1.86 10.44 -3.45
C THR A 78 0.41 10.55 -3.89
N LYS A 79 0.15 10.48 -5.19
CA LYS A 79 -1.19 10.55 -5.76
C LYS A 79 -2.09 9.40 -5.30
N ASN A 80 -1.56 8.17 -5.31
CA ASN A 80 -2.34 7.00 -4.91
C ASN A 80 -2.56 6.98 -3.40
N LEU A 81 -1.56 7.35 -2.59
CA LEU A 81 -1.72 7.48 -1.14
C LEU A 81 -2.81 8.50 -0.81
N GLU A 82 -2.75 9.70 -1.42
CA GLU A 82 -3.75 10.75 -1.20
C GLU A 82 -5.15 10.26 -1.58
N ALA A 83 -5.32 9.62 -2.73
CA ALA A 83 -6.61 9.09 -3.17
C ALA A 83 -7.17 8.02 -2.22
N GLN A 84 -6.31 7.12 -1.73
CA GLN A 84 -6.72 6.09 -0.77
C GLN A 84 -7.13 6.68 0.57
N LEU A 85 -6.33 7.59 1.13
CA LEU A 85 -6.63 8.22 2.43
C LEU A 85 -7.84 9.18 2.33
N GLU A 86 -7.99 9.92 1.22
CA GLU A 86 -9.16 10.77 0.98
C GLU A 86 -10.45 9.93 0.88
N ALA A 87 -10.40 8.79 0.21
CA ALA A 87 -11.53 7.86 0.14
C ALA A 87 -11.92 7.31 1.53
N LEU A 88 -10.94 7.01 2.38
CA LEU A 88 -11.20 6.58 3.75
C LEU A 88 -11.83 7.73 4.57
N LYS A 89 -11.32 8.94 4.46
CA LYS A 89 -11.91 10.12 5.11
C LYS A 89 -13.34 10.33 4.67
N ASN A 90 -13.62 10.25 3.36
CA ASN A 90 -14.97 10.38 2.80
C ASN A 90 -15.92 9.26 3.26
N ASN A 91 -15.37 8.11 3.61
CA ASN A 91 -16.10 7.01 4.26
C ASN A 91 -16.26 7.21 5.79
N GLY A 92 -15.78 8.32 6.36
CA GLY A 92 -15.91 8.67 7.75
C GLY A 92 -14.84 8.11 8.68
N TYR A 93 -13.75 7.55 8.14
CA TYR A 93 -12.63 7.12 8.97
C TYR A 93 -11.88 8.31 9.56
N VAL A 94 -11.52 8.17 10.83
CA VAL A 94 -10.67 9.11 11.57
C VAL A 94 -9.48 8.36 12.16
N THR A 95 -8.33 9.01 12.24
CA THR A 95 -7.16 8.36 12.83
C THR A 95 -7.24 8.35 14.35
N ILE A 96 -6.74 7.25 14.93
CA ILE A 96 -6.53 7.05 16.36
C ILE A 96 -5.03 7.02 16.67
N GLU A 97 -4.68 7.28 17.92
CA GLU A 97 -3.32 7.32 18.43
C GLU A 97 -2.95 6.00 19.12
N GLN A 98 -1.64 5.77 19.34
CA GLN A 98 -1.16 4.62 20.12
C GLN A 98 -1.81 4.58 21.51
N GLN A 99 -1.99 5.74 22.16
CA GLN A 99 -2.64 5.82 23.46
C GLN A 99 -4.12 5.38 23.41
N ASP A 100 -4.82 5.62 22.29
CA ASP A 100 -6.21 5.18 22.12
C ASP A 100 -6.29 3.64 22.05
N ILE A 101 -5.35 3.00 21.35
CA ILE A 101 -5.24 1.54 21.29
C ILE A 101 -4.94 0.98 22.68
N LEU A 102 -3.97 1.55 23.38
CA LEU A 102 -3.62 1.11 24.74
C LEU A 102 -4.82 1.24 25.67
N ASP A 103 -5.50 2.37 25.66
CA ASP A 103 -6.68 2.61 26.49
C ASP A 103 -7.86 1.72 26.11
N TYR A 104 -8.02 1.39 24.82
CA TYR A 104 -9.02 0.46 24.34
C TYR A 104 -8.81 -0.92 24.97
N TYR A 105 -7.62 -1.51 24.88
CA TYR A 105 -7.35 -2.85 25.41
C TYR A 105 -7.22 -2.89 26.94
N THR A 106 -6.64 -1.88 27.57
CA THR A 106 -6.31 -1.92 29.02
C THR A 106 -7.36 -1.29 29.92
N LYS A 107 -8.13 -0.32 29.42
CA LYS A 107 -9.10 0.46 30.21
C LYS A 107 -10.55 0.32 29.70
N GLY A 108 -10.80 -0.44 28.65
CA GLY A 108 -12.14 -0.58 28.07
C GLY A 108 -12.68 0.67 27.40
N LYS A 109 -11.82 1.65 27.05
CA LYS A 109 -12.29 2.87 26.36
C LYS A 109 -12.85 2.55 24.97
N LYS A 110 -13.87 3.33 24.60
CA LYS A 110 -14.51 3.25 23.29
C LYS A 110 -13.66 3.95 22.24
N LEU A 111 -13.72 3.45 21.01
CA LEU A 111 -13.13 4.07 19.82
C LEU A 111 -14.21 4.66 18.92
N PRO A 112 -13.89 5.61 18.03
CA PRO A 112 -14.77 6.02 16.95
C PRO A 112 -15.26 4.83 16.13
N SER A 113 -16.50 4.92 15.61
CA SER A 113 -17.11 3.82 14.84
C SER A 113 -16.31 3.42 13.60
N LYS A 114 -15.53 4.33 13.03
CA LYS A 114 -14.62 4.10 11.90
C LYS A 114 -13.22 4.58 12.27
N SER A 115 -12.55 3.79 13.08
CA SER A 115 -11.20 4.07 13.55
C SER A 115 -10.15 3.53 12.60
N LEU A 116 -9.17 4.36 12.27
CA LEU A 116 -8.01 4.04 11.42
C LEU A 116 -6.72 4.23 12.23
N PHE A 117 -5.89 3.21 12.31
CA PHE A 117 -4.51 3.34 12.76
C PHE A 117 -3.58 3.28 11.56
N LEU A 118 -2.82 4.35 11.33
CA LEU A 118 -2.01 4.53 10.12
C LEU A 118 -0.54 4.36 10.44
N LEU A 119 0.12 3.47 9.72
CA LEU A 119 1.52 3.10 9.88
C LEU A 119 2.30 3.37 8.58
N PHE A 120 3.56 3.78 8.73
CA PHE A 120 4.53 3.88 7.63
C PHE A 120 5.80 3.14 8.06
N GLU A 121 6.24 2.17 7.27
CA GLU A 121 7.36 1.29 7.60
C GLU A 121 8.71 1.85 7.12
N ASP A 122 9.79 1.18 7.53
CA ASP A 122 11.18 1.38 7.11
C ASP A 122 11.84 2.72 7.47
N GLY A 123 11.13 3.70 8.03
CA GLY A 123 11.72 4.98 8.43
C GLY A 123 12.34 5.78 7.29
N ARG A 124 11.73 5.75 6.11
CA ARG A 124 12.23 6.47 4.94
C ARG A 124 11.98 7.97 5.04
N ARG A 125 12.98 8.78 4.71
CA ARG A 125 12.92 10.25 4.72
C ARG A 125 11.91 10.80 3.70
N ASP A 126 11.87 10.26 2.51
CA ASP A 126 10.90 10.62 1.46
C ASP A 126 9.45 10.34 1.90
N THR A 127 9.22 9.23 2.61
CA THR A 127 7.91 8.90 3.19
C THR A 127 7.45 9.97 4.18
N ALA A 128 8.30 10.36 5.11
CA ALA A 128 7.98 11.42 6.08
C ALA A 128 7.62 12.74 5.39
N ILE A 129 8.40 13.15 4.37
CA ILE A 129 8.18 14.39 3.62
C ILE A 129 6.87 14.37 2.83
N PHE A 130 6.60 13.30 2.12
CA PHE A 130 5.44 13.24 1.22
C PHE A 130 4.14 12.94 1.97
N ALA A 131 4.15 12.03 2.96
CA ALA A 131 2.98 11.71 3.74
C ALA A 131 2.54 12.85 4.65
N GLN A 132 3.47 13.63 5.21
CA GLN A 132 3.18 14.79 6.07
C GLN A 132 2.13 15.71 5.45
N LYS A 133 2.33 16.15 4.20
CA LYS A 133 1.43 17.09 3.51
C LYS A 133 0.02 16.50 3.28
N ILE A 134 -0.05 15.21 3.00
CA ILE A 134 -1.32 14.50 2.80
C ILE A 134 -2.05 14.37 4.13
N MET A 135 -1.34 13.99 5.20
CA MET A 135 -1.91 13.89 6.54
C MET A 135 -2.41 15.23 7.06
N GLU A 136 -1.63 16.32 6.86
CA GLU A 136 -2.08 17.66 7.20
C GLU A 136 -3.36 18.07 6.46
N LYS A 137 -3.43 17.83 5.15
CA LYS A 137 -4.62 18.11 4.32
C LYS A 137 -5.84 17.36 4.82
N LEU A 138 -5.67 16.11 5.23
CA LEU A 138 -6.75 15.21 5.60
C LEU A 138 -7.03 15.21 7.12
N ASN A 139 -6.25 15.91 7.92
CA ASN A 139 -6.25 15.81 9.37
C ASN A 139 -6.16 14.36 9.84
N PHE A 140 -5.15 13.64 9.33
CA PHE A 140 -4.82 12.28 9.72
C PHE A 140 -3.49 12.27 10.47
N LYS A 141 -3.34 11.37 11.44
CA LYS A 141 -2.13 11.13 12.18
C LYS A 141 -1.59 9.75 11.85
N GLY A 142 -0.28 9.61 11.79
CA GLY A 142 0.36 8.34 11.49
C GLY A 142 1.52 8.02 12.43
N THR A 143 1.87 6.76 12.52
CA THR A 143 3.06 6.27 13.20
C THR A 143 4.11 5.89 12.17
N ILE A 144 5.32 6.44 12.30
CA ILE A 144 6.46 6.02 11.49
C ILE A 144 7.25 4.95 12.24
N LEU A 145 7.50 3.84 11.58
CA LEU A 145 8.29 2.72 12.09
C LEU A 145 9.71 2.81 11.51
N THR A 146 10.72 2.67 12.35
CA THR A 146 12.12 2.73 11.93
C THR A 146 12.86 1.48 12.37
N TYR A 147 13.91 1.11 11.64
CA TYR A 147 14.94 0.20 12.14
C TYR A 147 16.01 1.02 12.85
N ALA A 148 16.34 0.65 14.09
CA ALA A 148 17.33 1.38 14.88
C ALA A 148 18.68 1.49 14.17
N GLY A 149 19.12 0.45 13.47
CA GLY A 149 20.37 0.46 12.72
C GLY A 149 20.43 1.51 11.60
N ASN A 150 19.27 1.90 11.04
CA ASN A 150 19.22 2.96 10.03
C ASN A 150 19.50 4.34 10.61
N LEU A 151 19.21 4.59 11.91
CA LEU A 151 19.43 5.89 12.54
C LEU A 151 20.91 6.28 12.64
N ILE A 152 21.80 5.29 12.66
CA ILE A 152 23.24 5.46 12.73
C ILE A 152 23.95 5.15 11.40
N SER A 153 23.18 4.91 10.36
CA SER A 153 23.70 4.68 9.00
C SER A 153 23.92 6.01 8.29
N ASP A 154 24.92 6.06 7.39
CA ASP A 154 25.15 7.22 6.51
C ASP A 154 24.23 7.22 5.27
N ASP A 155 23.20 6.37 5.20
CA ASP A 155 22.29 6.31 4.05
C ASP A 155 21.24 7.44 4.13
N PRO A 156 21.31 8.45 3.25
CA PRO A 156 20.41 9.61 3.28
C PRO A 156 18.95 9.26 2.95
N LYS A 157 18.64 8.04 2.57
CA LYS A 157 17.27 7.58 2.35
C LYS A 157 16.48 7.44 3.63
N PHE A 158 17.15 7.16 4.74
CA PHE A 158 16.51 6.90 6.01
C PHE A 158 16.56 8.14 6.92
N LEU A 159 15.63 8.18 7.86
CA LEU A 159 15.60 9.17 8.93
C LEU A 159 16.71 8.85 9.93
N ASP A 160 17.39 9.88 10.39
CA ASP A 160 18.33 9.81 11.50
C ASP A 160 17.66 10.19 12.85
N GLY A 161 18.43 10.20 13.95
CA GLY A 161 17.91 10.51 15.27
C GLY A 161 17.37 11.95 15.38
N GLU A 162 18.00 12.93 14.71
CA GLU A 162 17.57 14.33 14.70
C GLU A 162 16.24 14.48 13.96
N ASP A 163 16.10 13.83 12.82
CA ASP A 163 14.83 13.79 12.08
C ASP A 163 13.69 13.22 12.92
N LEU A 164 13.93 12.13 13.66
CA LEU A 164 12.91 11.53 14.53
C LEU A 164 12.52 12.45 15.68
N LEU A 165 13.49 13.16 16.28
CA LEU A 165 13.20 14.16 17.30
C LEU A 165 12.38 15.31 16.73
N ASP A 166 12.60 15.71 15.49
CA ASP A 166 11.80 16.74 14.82
C ASP A 166 10.39 16.23 14.46
N LEU A 167 10.26 15.00 13.98
CA LEU A 167 8.95 14.38 13.76
C LEU A 167 8.15 14.24 15.05
N ALA A 168 8.80 13.91 16.16
CA ALA A 168 8.15 13.81 17.47
C ALA A 168 7.58 15.16 17.97
N LYS A 169 8.09 16.29 17.48
CA LYS A 169 7.53 17.63 17.76
C LYS A 169 6.29 17.92 16.91
N SER A 170 6.12 17.23 15.77
CA SER A 170 4.95 17.33 14.94
C SER A 170 3.76 16.64 15.60
N THR A 171 2.60 17.29 15.59
CA THR A 171 1.38 16.67 16.13
C THR A 171 0.81 15.57 15.23
N PHE A 172 1.32 15.43 13.99
CA PHE A 172 0.87 14.46 12.99
C PHE A 172 1.59 13.12 13.06
N TRP A 173 2.70 13.02 13.80
CA TRP A 173 3.50 11.81 13.86
C TRP A 173 3.60 11.24 15.27
N GLU A 174 3.57 9.92 15.32
CA GLU A 174 4.04 9.10 16.44
C GLU A 174 5.19 8.23 15.97
N LEU A 175 6.02 7.78 16.90
CA LEU A 175 7.17 6.92 16.61
C LEU A 175 6.87 5.49 17.01
N GLY A 176 7.32 4.55 16.18
CA GLY A 176 7.32 3.12 16.43
C GLY A 176 8.62 2.51 15.91
N THR A 177 8.77 1.20 16.01
CA THR A 177 9.96 0.50 15.54
C THR A 177 9.63 -0.80 14.81
N ASN A 178 10.49 -1.14 13.82
CA ASN A 178 10.57 -2.46 13.20
C ASN A 178 11.70 -3.32 13.80
N GLY A 179 12.38 -2.85 14.87
CA GLY A 179 13.49 -3.54 15.51
C GLY A 179 14.84 -2.93 15.16
N TYR A 180 15.91 -3.75 15.28
CA TYR A 180 17.25 -3.29 15.02
C TYR A 180 17.54 -3.14 13.53
N ARG A 181 17.31 -4.21 12.76
CA ARG A 181 17.67 -4.30 11.34
C ARG A 181 16.73 -5.18 10.52
N LEU A 182 16.69 -4.95 9.22
CA LEU A 182 16.05 -5.85 8.28
C LEU A 182 17.12 -6.77 7.67
N SER A 183 17.14 -8.02 8.10
CA SER A 183 18.01 -9.08 7.59
C SER A 183 17.22 -10.37 7.40
N TYR A 184 17.58 -11.15 6.41
CA TYR A 184 16.91 -12.39 6.05
C TYR A 184 17.85 -13.58 6.20
N ILE A 185 17.31 -14.70 6.68
CA ILE A 185 18.01 -15.95 6.86
C ILE A 185 17.31 -17.07 6.14
N ASN A 186 18.03 -18.18 5.90
CA ASN A 186 17.50 -19.39 5.26
C ASN A 186 16.98 -19.10 3.84
N VAL A 187 17.66 -18.20 3.13
CA VAL A 187 17.22 -17.75 1.82
C VAL A 187 17.66 -18.74 0.73
N PHE A 188 16.71 -19.07 -0.15
CA PHE A 188 16.94 -19.82 -1.38
C PHE A 188 16.55 -19.00 -2.60
N ASN A 189 17.20 -19.26 -3.73
CA ASN A 189 16.71 -18.74 -5.00
C ASN A 189 15.66 -19.68 -5.64
N LYS A 190 15.03 -19.21 -6.71
CA LYS A 190 13.99 -19.98 -7.45
C LYS A 190 14.52 -21.29 -8.07
N GLU A 191 15.82 -21.42 -8.22
CA GLU A 191 16.52 -22.62 -8.67
C GLU A 191 16.91 -23.56 -7.51
N SER A 192 16.39 -23.29 -6.28
CA SER A 192 16.67 -24.04 -5.06
C SER A 192 18.12 -24.03 -4.62
N GLN A 193 18.89 -23.00 -5.00
CA GLN A 193 20.25 -22.80 -4.49
C GLN A 193 20.19 -22.02 -3.18
N TYR A 194 20.91 -22.50 -2.18
CA TYR A 194 20.99 -21.84 -0.87
C TYR A 194 21.87 -20.58 -0.94
N LEU A 195 21.31 -19.45 -0.51
CA LEU A 195 21.97 -18.15 -0.46
C LEU A 195 22.38 -17.76 0.97
N GLY A 196 21.76 -18.38 1.97
CA GLY A 196 22.08 -18.18 3.38
C GLY A 196 21.44 -16.94 3.99
N GLU A 197 22.27 -16.06 4.53
CA GLU A 197 21.87 -14.79 5.15
C GLU A 197 22.10 -13.65 4.16
N LEU A 198 21.12 -12.75 4.07
CA LEU A 198 21.17 -11.55 3.21
C LEU A 198 20.73 -10.33 4.03
N ASP A 199 21.47 -9.24 3.92
CA ASP A 199 20.97 -7.95 4.38
C ASP A 199 19.89 -7.38 3.44
N SER A 200 19.25 -6.29 3.84
CA SER A 200 18.17 -5.67 3.07
C SER A 200 18.61 -5.19 1.69
N LEU A 201 19.84 -4.73 1.54
CA LEU A 201 20.40 -4.24 0.28
C LEU A 201 20.74 -5.39 -0.67
N GLU A 202 21.38 -6.45 -0.15
CA GLU A 202 21.68 -7.68 -0.90
C GLU A 202 20.39 -8.34 -1.38
N PHE A 203 19.41 -8.48 -0.47
CA PHE A 203 18.10 -9.03 -0.80
C PHE A 203 17.40 -8.23 -1.89
N SER A 204 17.39 -6.90 -1.80
CA SER A 204 16.71 -6.03 -2.77
C SER A 204 17.29 -6.15 -4.19
N LYS A 205 18.61 -6.35 -4.32
CA LYS A 205 19.30 -6.50 -5.63
C LYS A 205 18.89 -7.76 -6.37
N ILE A 206 18.56 -8.83 -5.66
CA ILE A 206 18.27 -10.15 -6.24
C ILE A 206 16.84 -10.63 -5.94
N SER A 207 15.98 -9.76 -5.40
CA SER A 207 14.62 -10.09 -4.93
C SER A 207 13.74 -10.80 -5.98
N ASN A 208 13.98 -10.54 -7.27
CA ASN A 208 13.26 -11.18 -8.37
C ASN A 208 13.69 -12.64 -8.61
N THR A 209 14.84 -13.07 -8.08
CA THR A 209 15.38 -14.43 -8.21
C THR A 209 15.20 -15.27 -6.94
N ILE A 210 14.78 -14.64 -5.82
CA ILE A 210 14.60 -15.29 -4.53
C ILE A 210 13.30 -16.09 -4.51
N ASP A 211 13.33 -17.28 -3.90
CA ASP A 211 12.13 -18.04 -3.56
C ASP A 211 11.37 -17.33 -2.42
N ARG A 212 10.12 -17.71 -2.19
CA ARG A 212 9.28 -17.12 -1.14
C ARG A 212 9.57 -17.69 0.25
N GLU A 213 10.29 -18.79 0.34
CA GLU A 213 10.64 -19.48 1.58
C GLU A 213 11.91 -18.88 2.16
N TYR A 214 11.78 -17.84 2.96
CA TYR A 214 12.84 -17.24 3.77
C TYR A 214 12.26 -16.71 5.08
N ASN A 215 13.13 -16.46 6.06
CA ASN A 215 12.75 -15.93 7.36
C ASN A 215 13.42 -14.58 7.63
N HIS A 216 12.75 -13.74 8.40
CA HIS A 216 13.41 -12.62 9.04
C HIS A 216 14.39 -13.14 10.10
N TYR A 217 15.47 -12.39 10.33
CA TYR A 217 16.58 -12.75 11.22
C TYR A 217 16.15 -13.19 12.63
N LEU A 218 15.07 -12.62 13.17
CA LEU A 218 14.53 -12.95 14.49
C LEU A 218 13.57 -14.14 14.50
N MET A 219 13.20 -14.71 13.35
CA MET A 219 12.04 -15.61 13.26
C MET A 219 12.37 -17.09 13.32
N ASP A 220 13.64 -17.48 13.08
CA ASP A 220 14.05 -18.88 13.07
C ASP A 220 15.51 -19.03 13.49
N TYR A 221 15.95 -20.29 13.63
CA TYR A 221 17.35 -20.65 13.64
C TYR A 221 17.98 -20.36 12.27
N ILE A 222 19.25 -19.96 12.27
CA ILE A 222 20.05 -19.98 11.04
C ILE A 222 20.32 -21.44 10.68
N ARG A 223 19.95 -21.84 9.45
CA ARG A 223 20.03 -23.22 8.97
C ARG A 223 21.02 -23.32 7.82
N ASP A 224 21.47 -24.55 7.55
CA ASP A 224 22.22 -24.87 6.36
C ASP A 224 21.29 -25.16 5.15
N GLU A 225 21.89 -25.55 4.04
CA GLU A 225 21.19 -25.91 2.80
C GLU A 225 20.27 -27.12 2.90
N TYR A 226 20.44 -27.93 3.95
CA TYR A 226 19.60 -29.11 4.25
C TYR A 226 18.53 -28.82 5.30
N GLY A 227 18.44 -27.57 5.77
CA GLY A 227 17.49 -27.17 6.80
C GLY A 227 17.91 -27.53 8.24
N VAL A 228 19.16 -27.96 8.44
CA VAL A 228 19.70 -28.29 9.78
C VAL A 228 20.16 -27.00 10.46
N PRO A 229 19.79 -26.74 11.74
CA PRO A 229 20.29 -25.60 12.48
C PRO A 229 21.82 -25.56 12.55
N LYS A 230 22.40 -24.41 12.21
CA LYS A 230 23.85 -24.13 12.31
C LYS A 230 24.25 -23.59 13.67
N GLU A 231 23.29 -23.21 14.47
CA GLU A 231 23.45 -22.65 15.82
C GLU A 231 22.76 -23.52 16.86
N THR A 232 23.32 -23.55 18.05
CA THR A 232 22.68 -24.13 19.24
C THR A 232 21.54 -23.23 19.75
N TYR A 233 20.77 -23.73 20.71
CA TYR A 233 19.74 -22.90 21.35
C TYR A 233 20.37 -21.66 22.03
N GLU A 234 21.50 -21.81 22.69
CA GLU A 234 22.16 -20.70 23.37
C GLU A 234 22.71 -19.65 22.39
N GLU A 235 23.29 -20.08 21.28
CA GLU A 235 23.78 -19.18 20.23
C GLU A 235 22.60 -18.42 19.56
N MET A 236 21.49 -19.09 19.25
CA MET A 236 20.28 -18.47 18.73
C MET A 236 19.69 -17.47 19.72
N ASN A 237 19.58 -17.86 21.01
CA ASN A 237 19.09 -16.96 22.05
C ASN A 237 19.97 -15.70 22.16
N ASN A 238 21.29 -15.87 22.26
CA ASN A 238 22.23 -14.76 22.36
C ASN A 238 22.17 -13.84 21.13
N ARG A 239 21.96 -14.40 19.94
CA ARG A 239 21.79 -13.65 18.69
C ARG A 239 20.52 -12.77 18.71
N ILE A 240 19.40 -13.32 19.20
CA ILE A 240 18.14 -12.59 19.32
C ILE A 240 18.24 -11.55 20.44
N ASP A 241 18.78 -11.91 21.60
CA ASP A 241 18.98 -10.97 22.72
C ASP A 241 19.85 -9.78 22.27
N TYR A 242 20.97 -10.03 21.59
CA TYR A 242 21.84 -8.98 21.05
C TYR A 242 21.11 -8.01 20.09
N ASP A 243 20.21 -8.53 19.25
CA ASP A 243 19.45 -7.70 18.30
C ASP A 243 18.52 -6.71 19.04
N TYR A 244 17.83 -7.17 20.09
CA TYR A 244 17.02 -6.30 20.95
C TYR A 244 17.85 -5.32 21.77
N GLU A 245 18.97 -5.76 22.34
CA GLU A 245 19.87 -4.91 23.13
C GLU A 245 20.47 -3.79 22.26
N GLU A 246 20.92 -4.09 21.05
CA GLU A 246 21.43 -3.08 20.12
C GLU A 246 20.35 -2.09 19.68
N MET A 247 19.14 -2.56 19.42
CA MET A 247 18.00 -1.70 19.16
C MET A 247 17.79 -0.71 20.32
N CYS A 248 17.74 -1.19 21.55
CA CYS A 248 17.57 -0.35 22.74
C CYS A 248 18.69 0.68 22.86
N ARG A 249 19.95 0.22 22.79
CA ARG A 249 21.13 1.07 22.89
C ARG A 249 21.11 2.23 21.89
N ILE A 250 20.75 1.96 20.65
CA ILE A 250 20.70 2.97 19.60
C ILE A 250 19.56 3.95 19.85
N TYR A 251 18.33 3.49 20.12
CA TYR A 251 17.23 4.41 20.39
C TYR A 251 17.48 5.29 21.63
N GLU A 252 18.08 4.74 22.69
CA GLU A 252 18.44 5.52 23.86
C GLU A 252 19.51 6.57 23.56
N SER A 253 20.49 6.26 22.71
CA SER A 253 21.52 7.22 22.33
C SER A 253 20.99 8.31 21.39
N GLU A 254 20.15 7.96 20.41
CA GLU A 254 19.74 8.86 19.33
C GLU A 254 18.51 9.70 19.68
N ILE A 255 17.52 9.11 20.37
CA ILE A 255 16.26 9.79 20.69
C ILE A 255 15.85 9.73 22.15
N TYR A 256 16.74 9.25 23.02
CA TYR A 256 16.59 9.20 24.48
C TYR A 256 15.41 8.35 24.99
N LYS A 257 14.81 7.53 24.16
CA LYS A 257 13.71 6.63 24.52
C LYS A 257 13.53 5.53 23.48
N ILE A 258 13.05 4.38 23.90
CA ILE A 258 12.59 3.31 23.02
C ILE A 258 11.15 3.62 22.59
N PRO A 259 10.78 3.54 21.28
CA PRO A 259 9.39 3.64 20.84
C PRO A 259 8.52 2.56 21.48
N SER A 260 7.29 2.91 21.88
CA SER A 260 6.39 1.99 22.60
C SER A 260 5.62 1.01 21.74
N LEU A 261 5.64 1.18 20.41
CA LEU A 261 5.02 0.31 19.44
C LEU A 261 6.09 -0.44 18.65
N TYR A 262 5.91 -1.76 18.57
CA TYR A 262 6.72 -2.64 17.75
C TYR A 262 5.89 -3.23 16.59
N ALA A 263 6.52 -3.42 15.44
CA ALA A 263 5.96 -4.20 14.36
C ALA A 263 6.96 -5.30 13.97
N LEU A 264 6.74 -6.50 14.50
CA LEU A 264 7.58 -7.66 14.20
C LEU A 264 7.37 -8.11 12.76
N MET A 265 8.45 -8.11 12.00
CA MET A 265 8.41 -8.43 10.57
C MET A 265 8.34 -9.94 10.31
N HIS A 266 7.57 -10.31 9.29
CA HIS A 266 7.43 -11.71 8.82
C HIS A 266 6.95 -12.71 9.87
N ALA A 267 6.23 -12.26 10.89
CA ALA A 267 5.75 -13.09 11.98
C ALA A 267 4.46 -13.89 11.69
N ASN A 268 3.75 -13.64 10.65
CA ASN A 268 2.43 -14.11 10.15
C ASN A 268 1.90 -15.50 10.63
N THR A 269 2.54 -16.11 11.58
CA THR A 269 2.20 -17.43 12.15
C THR A 269 1.24 -17.36 13.33
N GLY A 270 0.92 -16.15 13.82
CA GLY A 270 0.23 -15.96 15.11
C GLY A 270 1.10 -16.29 16.33
N LYS A 271 2.40 -16.49 16.10
CA LYS A 271 3.45 -16.68 17.10
C LYS A 271 4.56 -15.66 16.85
N PHE A 272 5.46 -15.52 17.81
CA PHE A 272 6.60 -14.59 17.71
C PHE A 272 7.85 -15.27 17.10
N GLY A 273 7.69 -16.38 16.40
CA GLY A 273 8.73 -17.16 15.76
C GLY A 273 8.19 -18.40 15.05
N THR A 274 9.00 -19.04 14.21
CA THR A 274 8.63 -20.24 13.46
C THR A 274 8.50 -21.48 14.35
N ASN A 275 9.07 -21.45 15.55
CA ASN A 275 8.99 -22.50 16.55
C ASN A 275 8.93 -21.91 17.97
N ASP A 276 8.52 -22.73 18.94
CA ASP A 276 8.25 -22.28 20.32
C ASP A 276 9.49 -21.72 21.04
N LYS A 277 10.69 -22.21 20.75
CA LYS A 277 11.93 -21.73 21.36
C LYS A 277 12.28 -20.30 20.93
N VAL A 278 12.19 -20.04 19.63
CA VAL A 278 12.39 -18.69 19.05
C VAL A 278 11.27 -17.76 19.52
N SER A 279 10.02 -18.24 19.46
CA SER A 279 8.84 -17.48 19.83
C SER A 279 8.91 -16.98 21.27
N SER A 280 9.33 -17.82 22.22
CA SER A 280 9.41 -17.45 23.63
C SER A 280 10.43 -16.34 23.92
N ILE A 281 11.52 -16.27 23.18
CA ILE A 281 12.53 -15.22 23.34
C ILE A 281 11.99 -13.88 22.84
N ASN A 282 11.44 -13.86 21.63
CA ASN A 282 10.83 -12.64 21.08
C ASN A 282 9.67 -12.18 21.96
N GLU A 283 8.78 -13.08 22.39
CA GLU A 283 7.65 -12.76 23.26
C GLU A 283 8.10 -12.10 24.57
N LYS A 284 9.15 -12.64 25.19
CA LYS A 284 9.75 -12.03 26.41
C LYS A 284 10.15 -10.58 26.16
N TRP A 285 10.96 -10.34 25.15
CA TRP A 285 11.45 -9.00 24.83
C TRP A 285 10.33 -8.04 24.43
N ILE A 286 9.37 -8.50 23.63
CA ILE A 286 8.24 -7.67 23.19
C ILE A 286 7.37 -7.25 24.37
N ASN A 287 7.05 -8.17 25.28
CA ASN A 287 6.25 -7.87 26.47
C ASN A 287 7.00 -6.97 27.47
N GLU A 288 8.32 -7.04 27.51
CA GLU A 288 9.15 -6.22 28.40
C GLU A 288 9.33 -4.80 27.90
N LEU A 289 9.55 -4.63 26.59
CA LEU A 289 9.95 -3.34 26.01
C LEU A 289 8.79 -2.51 25.46
N PHE A 290 7.71 -3.16 24.97
CA PHE A 290 6.69 -2.48 24.20
C PHE A 290 5.30 -2.55 24.84
N ASN A 291 4.47 -1.57 24.52
CA ASN A 291 3.07 -1.54 24.95
C ASN A 291 2.14 -2.26 23.98
N MET A 292 2.57 -2.45 22.73
CA MET A 292 1.81 -3.14 21.69
C MET A 292 2.72 -3.66 20.59
N ASN A 293 2.25 -4.70 19.89
CA ASN A 293 2.97 -5.27 18.75
C ASN A 293 2.04 -5.66 17.61
N PHE A 294 2.42 -5.27 16.39
CA PHE A 294 1.80 -5.72 15.16
C PHE A 294 2.54 -6.95 14.64
N ASN A 295 1.92 -8.12 14.81
CA ASN A 295 2.52 -9.42 14.56
C ASN A 295 2.04 -10.07 13.25
N ARG A 296 0.92 -9.64 12.70
CA ARG A 296 0.28 -10.26 11.53
C ARG A 296 0.07 -9.27 10.40
N GLU A 297 0.03 -9.80 9.17
CA GLU A 297 -0.24 -9.06 7.95
C GLU A 297 -1.45 -9.67 7.21
N GLY A 298 -2.06 -8.86 6.34
CA GLY A 298 -3.08 -9.33 5.42
C GLY A 298 -4.52 -9.27 5.91
N PHE A 299 -4.75 -8.74 7.13
CA PHE A 299 -6.07 -8.44 7.68
C PHE A 299 -6.05 -7.06 8.33
N SER A 300 -7.12 -6.29 8.21
CA SER A 300 -7.10 -4.89 8.68
C SER A 300 -7.73 -4.69 10.05
N LEU A 301 -8.74 -5.49 10.41
CA LEU A 301 -9.55 -5.28 11.62
C LEU A 301 -8.88 -5.86 12.86
N ASN A 302 -8.81 -5.05 13.91
CA ASN A 302 -8.45 -5.43 15.28
C ASN A 302 -9.62 -5.09 16.20
N ASP A 303 -10.05 -6.03 17.01
CA ASP A 303 -11.16 -5.91 17.94
C ASP A 303 -10.77 -6.37 19.36
N ARG A 304 -11.73 -6.51 20.25
CA ARG A 304 -11.49 -6.94 21.63
C ARG A 304 -10.95 -8.35 21.77
N ASP A 305 -11.20 -9.20 20.79
CA ASP A 305 -10.73 -10.60 20.79
C ASP A 305 -9.25 -10.70 20.41
N SER A 306 -8.70 -9.64 19.81
CA SER A 306 -7.28 -9.54 19.45
C SER A 306 -6.42 -9.26 20.70
N SER A 307 -5.24 -9.89 20.78
CA SER A 307 -4.23 -9.49 21.78
C SER A 307 -3.53 -8.20 21.33
N ILE A 308 -3.28 -7.30 22.26
CA ILE A 308 -2.51 -6.06 21.98
C ILE A 308 -1.08 -6.36 21.47
N TYR A 309 -0.56 -7.56 21.73
CA TYR A 309 0.73 -8.04 21.24
C TYR A 309 0.65 -8.89 19.98
N ASP A 310 -0.57 -9.17 19.47
CA ASP A 310 -0.81 -9.93 18.25
C ASP A 310 -1.75 -9.18 17.29
N LEU A 311 -1.54 -7.88 17.17
CA LEU A 311 -2.31 -7.01 16.29
C LEU A 311 -2.00 -7.31 14.81
N THR A 312 -3.00 -7.07 13.97
CA THR A 312 -2.89 -7.26 12.53
C THR A 312 -2.93 -5.94 11.76
N ARG A 313 -2.31 -5.92 10.60
CA ARG A 313 -2.34 -4.78 9.68
C ARG A 313 -2.46 -5.24 8.24
N ILE A 314 -3.09 -4.45 7.39
CA ILE A 314 -3.05 -4.64 5.95
C ILE A 314 -1.98 -3.73 5.35
N GLN A 315 -1.23 -4.25 4.38
CA GLN A 315 -0.19 -3.52 3.67
C GLN A 315 -0.66 -3.25 2.23
N PRO A 316 -1.21 -2.05 1.96
CA PRO A 316 -1.63 -1.69 0.61
C PRO A 316 -0.43 -1.71 -0.34
N GLN A 317 -0.51 -2.52 -1.38
CA GLN A 317 0.54 -2.59 -2.37
C GLN A 317 0.51 -1.36 -3.28
N SER A 318 1.67 -0.96 -3.79
CA SER A 318 1.83 0.24 -4.64
C SER A 318 0.89 0.26 -5.84
N TYR A 319 0.47 -0.89 -6.32
CA TYR A 319 -0.42 -1.08 -7.47
C TYR A 319 -1.91 -1.21 -7.13
N TRP A 320 -2.29 -1.19 -5.86
CA TRP A 320 -3.70 -1.27 -5.51
C TRP A 320 -4.44 0.00 -5.91
N SER A 321 -5.56 -0.16 -6.60
CA SER A 321 -6.49 0.94 -6.79
C SER A 321 -7.18 1.30 -5.46
N THR A 322 -7.76 2.48 -5.39
CA THR A 322 -8.53 2.91 -4.23
C THR A 322 -9.66 1.93 -3.92
N ASN A 323 -10.40 1.49 -4.93
CA ASN A 323 -11.48 0.51 -4.73
C ASN A 323 -10.97 -0.86 -4.29
N HIS A 324 -9.75 -1.25 -4.66
CA HIS A 324 -9.17 -2.50 -4.15
C HIS A 324 -8.95 -2.40 -2.63
N LEU A 325 -8.36 -1.31 -2.15
CA LEU A 325 -8.19 -1.07 -0.70
C LEU A 325 -9.53 -1.05 0.03
N LEU A 326 -10.51 -0.29 -0.48
CA LEU A 326 -11.84 -0.20 0.12
C LEU A 326 -12.54 -1.57 0.16
N MET A 327 -12.39 -2.38 -0.89
CA MET A 327 -12.95 -3.74 -0.95
C MET A 327 -12.30 -4.68 0.08
N ARG A 328 -10.98 -4.57 0.28
CA ARG A 328 -10.28 -5.34 1.32
C ARG A 328 -10.78 -4.97 2.70
N ILE A 329 -10.90 -3.68 3.02
CA ILE A 329 -11.43 -3.21 4.30
C ILE A 329 -12.89 -3.62 4.47
N TRP A 330 -13.70 -3.53 3.41
CA TRP A 330 -15.08 -4.00 3.43
C TRP A 330 -15.17 -5.51 3.71
N ASP A 331 -14.29 -6.31 3.11
CA ASP A 331 -14.27 -7.76 3.35
C ASP A 331 -13.91 -8.10 4.79
N ASP A 332 -12.96 -7.38 5.37
CA ASP A 332 -12.52 -7.60 6.75
C ASP A 332 -13.56 -7.12 7.77
N THR A 333 -14.20 -5.97 7.54
CA THR A 333 -15.07 -5.31 8.52
C THR A 333 -16.56 -5.50 8.30
N LYS A 334 -16.98 -5.83 7.06
CA LYS A 334 -18.38 -5.81 6.59
C LYS A 334 -19.12 -4.48 6.84
N SER A 335 -18.36 -3.42 7.11
CA SER A 335 -18.92 -2.08 7.36
C SER A 335 -19.45 -1.45 6.06
N ASN A 336 -20.42 -0.53 6.20
CA ASN A 336 -20.89 0.21 5.04
C ASN A 336 -19.76 1.02 4.39
N MET A 337 -19.56 0.85 3.06
CA MET A 337 -18.46 1.41 2.29
C MET A 337 -18.97 2.06 1.00
N SER A 338 -18.60 3.31 0.79
CA SER A 338 -18.83 4.02 -0.47
C SER A 338 -17.60 3.88 -1.37
N PHE A 339 -17.78 3.24 -2.53
CA PHE A 339 -16.73 3.04 -3.51
C PHE A 339 -16.63 4.20 -4.48
N ILE A 340 -15.46 4.38 -5.09
CA ILE A 340 -15.20 5.42 -6.06
C ILE A 340 -15.75 5.01 -7.42
N VAL A 341 -16.60 5.86 -8.00
CA VAL A 341 -17.17 5.65 -9.34
C VAL A 341 -16.37 6.41 -10.42
N GLY A 342 -15.81 7.57 -10.08
CA GLY A 342 -15.11 8.43 -11.03
C GLY A 342 -16.08 9.17 -11.97
N ASP A 343 -15.91 9.01 -13.29
CA ASP A 343 -16.77 9.66 -14.30
C ASP A 343 -18.16 9.03 -14.35
N GLU A 344 -19.13 9.65 -13.67
CA GLU A 344 -20.51 9.18 -13.59
C GLU A 344 -21.20 9.14 -14.97
N LYS A 345 -20.83 10.01 -15.92
CA LYS A 345 -21.42 10.02 -17.28
C LYS A 345 -21.02 8.78 -18.06
N LYS A 346 -19.76 8.34 -17.88
CA LYS A 346 -19.29 7.07 -18.46
C LYS A 346 -19.92 5.88 -17.76
N ALA A 347 -19.98 5.90 -16.42
CA ALA A 347 -20.59 4.86 -15.61
C ALA A 347 -22.07 4.62 -15.97
N PHE A 348 -22.79 5.67 -16.33
CA PHE A 348 -24.21 5.58 -16.74
C PHE A 348 -24.46 4.63 -17.92
N ASN A 349 -23.48 4.46 -18.81
CA ASN A 349 -23.57 3.56 -19.95
C ASN A 349 -23.43 2.07 -19.60
N PHE A 350 -23.06 1.77 -18.34
CA PHE A 350 -22.82 0.42 -17.89
C PHE A 350 -23.78 0.04 -16.75
N GLU A 351 -24.11 -1.24 -16.71
CA GLU A 351 -24.77 -1.91 -15.60
C GLU A 351 -23.73 -2.69 -14.81
N LYS A 352 -23.63 -2.44 -13.51
CA LYS A 352 -22.76 -3.19 -12.62
C LYS A 352 -23.41 -4.51 -12.25
N ILE A 353 -22.82 -5.62 -12.70
CA ILE A 353 -23.29 -6.97 -12.41
C ILE A 353 -22.71 -7.46 -11.08
N SER A 354 -21.39 -7.29 -10.89
CA SER A 354 -20.71 -7.63 -9.64
C SER A 354 -19.40 -6.84 -9.48
N GLY A 355 -18.91 -6.75 -8.25
CA GLY A 355 -17.70 -5.97 -7.95
C GLY A 355 -17.96 -4.47 -7.99
N GLU A 356 -16.88 -3.69 -8.05
CA GLU A 356 -16.93 -2.22 -8.12
C GLU A 356 -16.11 -1.72 -9.30
N ALA A 357 -16.56 -0.64 -9.91
CA ALA A 357 -15.93 -0.07 -11.10
C ALA A 357 -15.68 1.42 -10.95
N GLU A 358 -14.46 1.82 -11.26
CA GLU A 358 -14.03 3.22 -11.32
C GLU A 358 -13.73 3.61 -12.76
N PHE A 359 -14.30 4.72 -13.22
CA PHE A 359 -14.14 5.25 -14.57
C PHE A 359 -13.21 6.45 -14.55
N VAL A 360 -11.98 6.27 -15.04
CA VAL A 360 -10.93 7.30 -15.02
C VAL A 360 -10.38 7.51 -16.42
N ASN A 361 -10.59 8.70 -16.98
CA ASN A 361 -10.20 9.03 -18.35
C ASN A 361 -10.76 8.00 -19.35
N ASP A 362 -9.90 7.26 -20.05
CA ASP A 362 -10.23 6.21 -21.02
C ASP A 362 -10.14 4.78 -20.43
N LYS A 363 -10.09 4.66 -19.10
CA LYS A 363 -9.92 3.39 -18.40
C LYS A 363 -11.11 3.07 -17.51
N ILE A 364 -11.37 1.78 -17.38
CA ILE A 364 -12.27 1.20 -16.39
C ILE A 364 -11.41 0.35 -15.45
N ILE A 365 -11.38 0.71 -14.16
CA ILE A 365 -10.72 -0.08 -13.13
C ILE A 365 -11.80 -0.92 -12.47
N LEU A 366 -11.79 -2.22 -12.75
CA LEU A 366 -12.79 -3.15 -12.24
C LEU A 366 -12.21 -3.93 -11.07
N THR A 367 -12.84 -3.79 -9.91
CA THR A 367 -12.46 -4.48 -8.67
C THR A 367 -13.41 -5.63 -8.41
N SER A 368 -12.86 -6.83 -8.28
CA SER A 368 -13.65 -8.05 -8.01
C SER A 368 -14.19 -8.07 -6.59
N MET A 369 -15.33 -8.76 -6.40
CA MET A 369 -15.77 -9.18 -5.08
C MET A 369 -14.76 -10.16 -4.46
N PRO A 370 -14.59 -10.19 -3.14
CA PRO A 370 -13.77 -11.20 -2.47
C PRO A 370 -14.22 -12.62 -2.84
N LYS A 371 -13.28 -13.48 -3.21
CA LYS A 371 -13.54 -14.86 -3.72
C LYS A 371 -14.52 -14.94 -4.89
N GLY A 372 -14.73 -13.81 -5.59
CA GLY A 372 -15.67 -13.69 -6.69
C GLY A 372 -15.05 -12.99 -7.89
N ARG A 373 -15.89 -12.33 -8.64
CA ARG A 373 -15.49 -11.60 -9.87
C ARG A 373 -16.00 -10.16 -9.85
N GLY A 374 -15.42 -9.34 -10.71
CA GLY A 374 -15.98 -8.05 -11.15
C GLY A 374 -16.56 -8.20 -12.55
N ALA A 375 -17.74 -7.67 -12.79
CA ALA A 375 -18.38 -7.72 -14.10
C ALA A 375 -19.25 -6.48 -14.35
N LEU A 376 -19.09 -5.92 -15.56
CA LEU A 376 -19.90 -4.82 -16.09
C LEU A 376 -20.57 -5.26 -17.39
N LYS A 377 -21.78 -4.78 -17.61
CA LYS A 377 -22.53 -4.97 -18.85
C LYS A 377 -22.75 -3.60 -19.51
N LEU A 378 -22.50 -3.50 -20.81
CA LEU A 378 -22.83 -2.31 -21.60
C LEU A 378 -24.36 -2.28 -21.84
N LYS A 379 -25.05 -1.21 -21.42
CA LYS A 379 -26.51 -1.10 -21.45
C LYS A 379 -27.12 -1.13 -22.88
N THR A 380 -26.31 -0.83 -23.89
CA THR A 380 -26.74 -0.80 -25.30
C THR A 380 -26.41 -2.08 -26.08
N ASP A 381 -25.99 -3.12 -25.39
CA ASP A 381 -25.45 -4.36 -25.97
C ASP A 381 -26.43 -5.19 -26.78
N SER A 382 -27.73 -5.13 -26.45
CA SER A 382 -28.78 -5.90 -27.13
C SER A 382 -28.96 -5.56 -28.60
N LYS A 383 -28.32 -4.48 -29.08
CA LYS A 383 -28.42 -4.02 -30.49
C LYS A 383 -27.34 -4.59 -31.40
N TYR A 384 -26.33 -5.26 -30.85
CA TYR A 384 -25.15 -5.69 -31.60
C TYR A 384 -25.18 -7.20 -31.86
N LYS A 385 -25.24 -7.60 -33.14
CA LYS A 385 -25.07 -8.99 -33.58
C LYS A 385 -23.63 -9.25 -34.00
N ASN A 386 -23.09 -8.38 -34.86
CA ASN A 386 -21.72 -8.43 -35.32
C ASN A 386 -20.93 -7.28 -34.67
N VAL A 387 -19.82 -7.59 -34.05
CA VAL A 387 -19.05 -6.61 -33.26
C VAL A 387 -17.56 -6.74 -33.51
N THR A 388 -16.90 -5.60 -33.41
CA THR A 388 -15.44 -5.51 -33.21
C THR A 388 -15.21 -4.82 -31.89
N VAL A 389 -14.40 -5.45 -31.03
CA VAL A 389 -13.99 -4.89 -29.74
C VAL A 389 -12.48 -4.78 -29.72
N SER A 390 -11.98 -3.59 -29.40
CA SER A 390 -10.55 -3.32 -29.19
C SER A 390 -10.36 -2.74 -27.80
N THR A 391 -9.46 -3.33 -27.02
CA THR A 391 -9.17 -2.89 -25.66
C THR A 391 -7.78 -3.31 -25.23
N ILE A 392 -7.21 -2.57 -24.27
CA ILE A 392 -5.99 -2.98 -23.59
C ILE A 392 -6.39 -3.58 -22.23
N LEU A 393 -6.15 -4.87 -22.07
CA LEU A 393 -6.30 -5.57 -20.80
C LEU A 393 -5.05 -5.31 -19.94
N LYS A 394 -5.27 -4.72 -18.76
CA LYS A 394 -4.19 -4.38 -17.81
C LYS A 394 -4.39 -5.14 -16.51
N GLY A 395 -3.41 -5.91 -16.12
CA GLY A 395 -3.48 -6.67 -14.88
C GLY A 395 -2.33 -7.65 -14.70
N ASN A 396 -2.46 -8.48 -13.67
CA ASN A 396 -1.46 -9.51 -13.39
C ASN A 396 -1.59 -10.65 -14.41
N ILE A 397 -0.46 -11.24 -14.81
CA ILE A 397 -0.42 -12.35 -15.76
C ILE A 397 -1.23 -13.54 -15.26
N ILE A 398 -1.15 -13.85 -13.96
CA ILE A 398 -1.89 -14.96 -13.33
C ILE A 398 -3.36 -14.63 -13.06
N GLY A 399 -3.74 -13.35 -13.14
CA GLY A 399 -5.13 -12.91 -12.99
C GLY A 399 -6.00 -13.34 -14.17
N SER A 400 -7.33 -13.29 -13.98
CA SER A 400 -8.30 -13.56 -15.02
C SER A 400 -8.99 -12.27 -15.45
N GLN A 401 -8.94 -11.95 -16.73
CA GLN A 401 -9.64 -10.83 -17.36
C GLN A 401 -10.29 -11.30 -18.64
N GLY A 402 -11.33 -10.64 -19.10
CA GLY A 402 -11.91 -11.04 -20.37
C GLY A 402 -13.08 -10.20 -20.83
N ILE A 403 -13.57 -10.56 -22.01
CA ILE A 403 -14.70 -9.94 -22.67
C ILE A 403 -15.72 -11.03 -23.00
N HIS A 404 -16.98 -10.78 -22.65
CA HIS A 404 -18.09 -11.66 -22.95
C HIS A 404 -18.98 -11.02 -24.03
N LEU A 405 -19.07 -11.67 -25.18
CA LEU A 405 -19.84 -11.20 -26.32
C LEU A 405 -21.08 -12.07 -26.51
N ARG A 406 -22.18 -11.47 -26.95
CA ARG A 406 -23.50 -12.11 -27.12
C ARG A 406 -23.95 -12.84 -25.84
N ALA A 407 -23.58 -12.29 -24.66
CA ALA A 407 -23.94 -12.89 -23.41
C ALA A 407 -25.43 -12.76 -23.12
N ASN A 408 -26.03 -13.81 -22.56
CA ASN A 408 -27.33 -13.68 -21.90
C ASN A 408 -27.19 -13.00 -20.52
N ASP A 409 -28.32 -12.65 -19.89
CA ASP A 409 -28.31 -11.86 -18.64
C ASP A 409 -27.54 -12.55 -17.47
N ASN A 410 -27.61 -13.88 -17.38
CA ASN A 410 -26.90 -14.64 -16.39
C ASN A 410 -25.48 -15.05 -16.82
N GLN A 411 -25.01 -14.61 -18.00
CA GLN A 411 -23.70 -14.88 -18.58
C GLN A 411 -23.36 -16.38 -18.73
N SER A 412 -24.36 -17.24 -18.80
CA SER A 412 -24.18 -18.67 -18.99
C SER A 412 -24.06 -19.05 -20.47
N LYS A 413 -24.41 -18.12 -21.39
CA LYS A 413 -24.34 -18.29 -22.83
C LYS A 413 -23.58 -17.16 -23.48
N GLY A 414 -23.00 -17.43 -24.63
CA GLY A 414 -22.25 -16.48 -25.44
C GLY A 414 -20.77 -16.83 -25.54
N ILE A 415 -20.01 -15.97 -26.19
CA ILE A 415 -18.59 -16.16 -26.45
C ILE A 415 -17.80 -15.40 -25.38
N TYR A 416 -17.03 -16.12 -24.54
CA TYR A 416 -16.16 -15.53 -23.56
C TYR A 416 -14.70 -15.68 -23.96
N ILE A 417 -14.01 -14.56 -24.14
CA ILE A 417 -12.57 -14.50 -24.41
C ILE A 417 -11.90 -14.15 -23.10
N GLN A 418 -11.13 -15.08 -22.57
CA GLN A 418 -10.44 -14.96 -21.28
C GLN A 418 -8.93 -14.91 -21.47
N LEU A 419 -8.29 -13.93 -20.86
CA LEU A 419 -6.85 -13.90 -20.62
C LEU A 419 -6.58 -14.35 -19.17
N GLN A 420 -5.86 -15.46 -19.00
CA GLN A 420 -5.52 -15.99 -17.67
C GLN A 420 -4.23 -16.83 -17.75
N ASN A 421 -3.33 -16.67 -16.77
CA ASN A 421 -2.06 -17.41 -16.71
C ASN A 421 -1.26 -17.37 -18.03
N ASN A 422 -1.19 -16.20 -18.65
CA ASN A 422 -0.58 -15.98 -19.96
C ASN A 422 -1.20 -16.82 -21.12
N HIS A 423 -2.44 -17.29 -20.95
CA HIS A 423 -3.18 -17.99 -21.98
C HIS A 423 -4.40 -17.18 -22.43
N ILE A 424 -4.69 -17.20 -23.72
CA ILE A 424 -6.01 -16.86 -24.26
C ILE A 424 -6.85 -18.13 -24.31
N ASN A 425 -7.97 -18.12 -23.62
CA ASN A 425 -8.98 -19.17 -23.66
C ASN A 425 -10.25 -18.62 -24.29
N ILE A 426 -10.86 -19.37 -25.16
CA ILE A 426 -12.16 -19.01 -25.78
C ILE A 426 -13.18 -20.07 -25.37
N PHE A 427 -14.32 -19.58 -24.88
CA PHE A 427 -15.44 -20.43 -24.47
C PHE A 427 -16.66 -20.10 -25.32
N ASP A 428 -17.40 -21.11 -25.71
CA ASP A 428 -18.73 -21.03 -26.26
C ASP A 428 -19.71 -21.70 -25.28
N ASP A 429 -20.67 -20.93 -24.75
CA ASP A 429 -21.62 -21.38 -23.73
C ASP A 429 -20.94 -22.14 -22.57
N ASN A 430 -19.85 -21.60 -22.00
CA ASN A 430 -18.98 -22.19 -20.96
C ASN A 430 -18.14 -23.41 -21.39
N ASN A 431 -18.24 -23.89 -22.64
CA ASN A 431 -17.36 -24.93 -23.15
C ASN A 431 -16.09 -24.29 -23.69
N LYS A 432 -14.92 -24.70 -23.17
CA LYS A 432 -13.65 -24.24 -23.74
C LYS A 432 -13.45 -24.85 -25.13
N ILE A 433 -13.48 -24.01 -26.16
CA ILE A 433 -13.30 -24.41 -27.54
C ILE A 433 -11.90 -24.14 -28.08
N TYR A 434 -11.13 -23.24 -27.42
CA TYR A 434 -9.78 -22.91 -27.87
C TYR A 434 -8.93 -22.46 -26.67
N SER A 435 -7.62 -22.75 -26.76
CA SER A 435 -6.61 -22.25 -25.78
C SER A 435 -5.29 -22.06 -26.49
N PHE A 436 -4.63 -20.94 -26.24
CA PHE A 436 -3.31 -20.60 -26.80
C PHE A 436 -2.40 -20.00 -25.72
N ASN A 437 -1.17 -20.50 -25.66
CA ASN A 437 -0.15 -20.00 -24.74
C ASN A 437 0.56 -18.79 -25.37
N LEU A 438 0.43 -17.62 -24.77
CA LEU A 438 1.06 -16.39 -25.28
C LEU A 438 2.58 -16.40 -25.17
N SER A 439 3.16 -17.29 -24.37
CA SER A 439 4.62 -17.47 -24.32
C SER A 439 5.20 -17.94 -25.67
N GLU A 440 4.38 -18.52 -26.55
CA GLU A 440 4.78 -18.88 -27.90
C GLU A 440 5.15 -17.66 -28.76
N PHE A 441 4.63 -16.48 -28.41
CA PHE A 441 4.95 -15.21 -29.07
C PHE A 441 6.17 -14.51 -28.49
N GLU A 442 6.74 -15.02 -27.39
CA GLU A 442 7.81 -14.39 -26.65
C GLU A 442 9.18 -15.03 -27.01
N GLU A 443 10.21 -14.19 -27.11
CA GLU A 443 11.57 -14.66 -27.41
C GLU A 443 12.18 -15.48 -26.27
N ASN A 444 11.79 -15.20 -25.01
CA ASN A 444 12.23 -15.92 -23.80
C ASN A 444 11.15 -16.90 -23.34
N LYS A 445 11.23 -18.13 -23.84
CA LYS A 445 10.28 -19.23 -23.50
C LYS A 445 10.44 -19.78 -22.07
N ASP A 446 11.46 -19.36 -21.31
CA ASP A 446 11.87 -20.02 -20.07
C ASP A 446 11.11 -19.59 -18.82
N LYS A 447 10.15 -18.68 -18.90
CA LYS A 447 9.34 -18.30 -17.73
C LYS A 447 8.07 -19.13 -17.62
N GLU A 448 8.19 -20.37 -17.16
CA GLU A 448 7.03 -21.20 -16.80
C GLU A 448 6.30 -20.75 -15.51
N LYS A 449 6.96 -19.96 -14.64
CA LYS A 449 6.39 -19.47 -13.38
C LYS A 449 6.28 -17.94 -13.39
N PHE A 450 5.06 -17.44 -13.30
CA PHE A 450 4.77 -16.01 -13.15
C PHE A 450 4.49 -15.70 -11.69
N ASP A 451 4.99 -14.54 -11.20
CA ASP A 451 4.64 -14.01 -9.89
C ASP A 451 3.31 -13.26 -9.94
N ILE A 452 2.61 -13.17 -8.81
CA ILE A 452 1.41 -12.35 -8.63
C ILE A 452 1.66 -10.86 -8.94
N LYS A 453 2.93 -10.42 -8.85
CA LYS A 453 3.35 -9.06 -9.17
C LYS A 453 3.65 -8.85 -10.65
N ASP A 454 3.77 -9.93 -11.43
CA ASP A 454 4.05 -9.82 -12.86
C ASP A 454 2.83 -9.25 -13.58
N ARG A 455 3.01 -8.06 -14.16
CA ARG A 455 1.98 -7.34 -14.91
C ARG A 455 2.34 -7.27 -16.36
N ARG A 456 1.33 -7.37 -17.20
CA ARG A 456 1.51 -7.22 -18.62
C ARG A 456 0.26 -6.60 -19.24
N ASP A 457 0.46 -5.49 -19.95
CA ASP A 457 -0.59 -4.90 -20.77
C ASP A 457 -0.70 -5.72 -22.08
N ARG A 458 -1.92 -6.10 -22.46
CA ARG A 458 -2.21 -6.86 -23.69
C ARG A 458 -3.24 -6.11 -24.52
N LEU A 459 -2.87 -5.75 -25.74
CA LEU A 459 -3.84 -5.25 -26.73
C LEU A 459 -4.66 -6.42 -27.24
N LEU A 460 -5.95 -6.41 -26.99
CA LEU A 460 -6.91 -7.43 -27.43
C LEU A 460 -7.86 -6.84 -28.45
N ASP A 461 -7.83 -7.37 -29.66
CA ASP A 461 -8.79 -7.12 -30.73
C ASP A 461 -9.60 -8.38 -31.00
N VAL A 462 -10.92 -8.27 -30.92
CA VAL A 462 -11.84 -9.36 -31.17
C VAL A 462 -12.83 -8.94 -32.27
N LYS A 463 -12.93 -9.72 -33.32
CA LYS A 463 -13.97 -9.58 -34.34
C LYS A 463 -14.90 -10.78 -34.28
N LEU A 464 -16.18 -10.54 -34.04
CA LEU A 464 -17.23 -11.55 -34.06
C LEU A 464 -18.23 -11.19 -35.16
N TYR A 465 -18.24 -11.97 -36.22
CA TYR A 465 -19.09 -11.77 -37.39
C TYR A 465 -19.79 -13.07 -37.73
N ASP A 466 -21.13 -13.06 -37.71
CA ASP A 466 -22.00 -14.25 -37.84
C ASP A 466 -21.55 -15.38 -36.90
N ASN A 467 -20.99 -16.45 -37.41
CA ASN A 467 -20.46 -17.60 -36.69
C ASN A 467 -18.92 -17.69 -36.67
N LYS A 468 -18.26 -16.60 -37.10
CA LYS A 468 -16.80 -16.55 -37.15
C LYS A 468 -16.27 -15.61 -36.08
N ILE A 469 -15.21 -16.05 -35.39
CA ILE A 469 -14.45 -15.24 -34.44
C ILE A 469 -13.00 -15.11 -34.92
N THR A 470 -12.43 -13.93 -34.74
CA THR A 470 -11.00 -13.67 -34.91
C THR A 470 -10.53 -12.96 -33.71
N VAL A 471 -9.45 -13.47 -33.09
CA VAL A 471 -8.80 -12.90 -31.92
C VAL A 471 -7.37 -12.54 -32.26
N VAL A 472 -7.01 -11.30 -32.02
CA VAL A 472 -5.66 -10.78 -32.21
C VAL A 472 -5.16 -10.27 -30.85
N ILE A 473 -3.96 -10.65 -30.47
CA ILE A 473 -3.28 -10.19 -29.25
C ILE A 473 -1.93 -9.59 -29.66
N ASP A 474 -1.70 -8.34 -29.24
CA ASP A 474 -0.44 -7.62 -29.50
C ASP A 474 -0.07 -7.69 -31.01
N ASP A 475 -1.05 -7.40 -31.88
CA ASP A 475 -0.97 -7.44 -33.33
C ASP A 475 -0.71 -8.84 -33.95
N LYS A 476 -0.76 -9.90 -33.15
CA LYS A 476 -0.61 -11.28 -33.64
C LYS A 476 -1.93 -12.03 -33.62
N ILE A 477 -2.28 -12.66 -34.74
CA ILE A 477 -3.49 -13.47 -34.85
C ILE A 477 -3.31 -14.74 -34.03
N VAL A 478 -4.23 -14.96 -33.09
CA VAL A 478 -4.28 -16.17 -32.26
C VAL A 478 -5.21 -17.19 -32.85
N VAL A 479 -6.36 -16.75 -33.37
CA VAL A 479 -7.36 -17.55 -34.03
C VAL A 479 -8.27 -16.69 -34.93
#